data_19b7f441151fe3cdee7622e1d0bb59d2
#
_entry.id   19b7f441151fe3cdee7622e1d0bb59d2
#
_cell.length_a   1.000
_cell.length_b   1.000
_cell.length_c   1.000
_cell.angle_alpha   90.00
_cell.angle_beta   90.00
_cell.angle_gamma   90.00
#
_symmetry.space_group_name_H-M   'P 1'
#
loop_
_entity.id
_entity.type
_entity.pdbx_description
1 polymer ?
#
loop_
_entity_poly.entity_id
_entity_poly.type
_entity_poly.pdbx_seq_one_letter_code
_entity_poly.pdbx_strand_id
1 'polypeptide(L)'
;MTVFQYVAMLLQTGLGSLAAYLAAHVLLCLLPAFFIAGALAALMPKEAITKYLGRNTPKWISYPASALGGFVLAVCSCTIMPLFASIYKKGAGLGPAITFLFVGPAVNILAISLTGVAIGMDIALARIILSIIFGLGIGLLMAWIFRKDDAAHALDVVGGGGAQP
;
A
#
# COMPACT_ATOMS: atom_id res chain seq x y z
N MET A 1 -36.54 -17.31 -23.99
CA MET A 1 -35.84 -16.34 -23.13
C MET A 1 -34.97 -15.51 -24.04
N THR A 2 -35.27 -14.25 -24.19
CA THR A 2 -34.52 -13.33 -25.04
C THR A 2 -33.17 -12.99 -24.39
N VAL A 3 -32.13 -12.86 -25.20
CA VAL A 3 -30.75 -12.47 -24.74
C VAL A 3 -30.80 -11.25 -23.81
N PHE A 4 -31.73 -10.35 -24.07
CA PHE A 4 -31.94 -9.16 -23.23
C PHE A 4 -32.37 -9.49 -21.79
N GLN A 5 -33.23 -10.49 -21.58
CA GLN A 5 -33.61 -10.92 -20.23
C GLN A 5 -32.45 -11.58 -19.48
N TYR A 6 -31.60 -12.32 -20.20
CA TYR A 6 -30.44 -12.97 -19.61
C TYR A 6 -29.39 -11.92 -19.18
N VAL A 7 -29.15 -10.93 -19.99
CA VAL A 7 -28.23 -9.81 -19.67
C VAL A 7 -28.77 -8.97 -18.52
N ALA A 8 -30.07 -8.68 -18.47
CA ALA A 8 -30.69 -7.94 -17.37
C ALA A 8 -30.60 -8.70 -16.06
N MET A 9 -30.83 -10.03 -16.08
CA MET A 9 -30.70 -10.88 -14.90
C MET A 9 -29.26 -10.96 -14.40
N LEU A 10 -28.27 -11.09 -15.29
CA LEU A 10 -26.85 -11.08 -14.94
C LEU A 10 -26.42 -9.74 -14.34
N LEU A 11 -26.84 -8.63 -14.91
CA LEU A 11 -26.58 -7.30 -14.39
C LEU A 11 -27.19 -7.08 -13.02
N GLN A 12 -28.43 -7.49 -12.82
CA GLN A 12 -29.13 -7.32 -11.56
C GLN A 12 -28.53 -8.19 -10.45
N THR A 13 -28.17 -9.43 -10.75
CA THR A 13 -27.49 -10.34 -9.82
C THR A 13 -26.07 -9.86 -9.51
N GLY A 14 -25.34 -9.40 -10.52
CA GLY A 14 -24.00 -8.85 -10.37
C GLY A 14 -23.96 -7.58 -9.53
N LEU A 15 -24.85 -6.64 -9.81
CA LEU A 15 -24.99 -5.40 -9.03
C LEU A 15 -25.44 -5.67 -7.58
N GLY A 16 -26.37 -6.61 -7.38
CA GLY A 16 -26.81 -7.02 -6.05
C GLY A 16 -25.68 -7.65 -5.23
N SER A 17 -24.90 -8.55 -5.82
CA SER A 17 -23.73 -9.16 -5.19
C SER A 17 -22.62 -8.14 -4.91
N LEU A 18 -22.40 -7.22 -5.82
CA LEU A 18 -21.41 -6.13 -5.66
C LEU A 18 -21.83 -5.18 -4.53
N ALA A 19 -23.10 -4.79 -4.47
CA ALA A 19 -23.63 -3.94 -3.41
C ALA A 19 -23.56 -4.61 -2.04
N ALA A 20 -23.91 -5.90 -1.94
CA ALA A 20 -23.81 -6.68 -0.71
C ALA A 20 -22.35 -6.85 -0.26
N TYR A 21 -21.43 -7.12 -1.20
CA TYR A 21 -19.99 -7.20 -0.93
C TYR A 21 -19.42 -5.87 -0.44
N LEU A 22 -19.75 -4.77 -1.13
CA LEU A 22 -19.35 -3.43 -0.73
C LEU A 22 -19.88 -3.06 0.65
N ALA A 23 -21.16 -3.29 0.92
CA ALA A 23 -21.76 -2.97 2.21
C ALA A 23 -21.13 -3.78 3.36
N ALA A 24 -20.97 -5.09 3.19
CA ALA A 24 -20.42 -5.96 4.22
C ALA A 24 -18.91 -5.76 4.42
N HIS A 25 -18.14 -5.67 3.35
CA HIS A 25 -16.67 -5.59 3.45
C HIS A 25 -16.16 -4.17 3.63
N VAL A 26 -16.76 -3.18 2.98
CA VAL A 26 -16.31 -1.79 3.12
C VAL A 26 -16.65 -1.25 4.50
N LEU A 27 -17.86 -1.49 5.01
CA LEU A 27 -18.23 -0.99 6.34
C LEU A 27 -17.49 -1.74 7.47
N LEU A 28 -17.49 -3.08 7.43
CA LEU A 28 -16.87 -3.89 8.48
C LEU A 28 -15.35 -3.93 8.44
N CYS A 29 -14.74 -3.81 7.27
CA CYS A 29 -13.28 -3.86 7.11
C CYS A 29 -12.65 -2.47 7.10
N LEU A 30 -13.28 -1.49 6.43
CA LEU A 30 -12.73 -0.15 6.27
C LEU A 30 -12.70 0.62 7.60
N LEU A 31 -13.75 0.52 8.39
CA LEU A 31 -13.89 1.28 9.65
C LEU A 31 -12.82 0.88 10.69
N PRO A 32 -12.64 -0.41 11.05
CA PRO A 32 -11.56 -0.80 11.94
C PRO A 32 -10.17 -0.61 11.32
N ALA A 33 -10.03 -0.80 9.99
CA ALA A 33 -8.76 -0.62 9.30
C ALA A 33 -8.29 0.85 9.34
N PHE A 34 -9.18 1.82 9.15
CA PHE A 34 -8.86 3.24 9.31
C PHE A 34 -8.49 3.59 10.74
N PHE A 35 -9.15 2.98 11.72
CA PHE A 35 -8.83 3.21 13.13
C PHE A 35 -7.43 2.69 13.48
N ILE A 36 -7.11 1.49 13.02
CA ILE A 36 -5.77 0.89 13.22
C ILE A 36 -4.70 1.67 12.46
N ALA A 37 -4.95 2.05 11.22
CA ALA A 37 -4.01 2.85 10.42
C ALA A 37 -3.78 4.23 11.04
N GLY A 38 -4.81 4.89 11.53
CA GLY A 38 -4.71 6.15 12.25
C GLY A 38 -3.92 6.03 13.55
N ALA A 39 -4.18 5.00 14.33
CA ALA A 39 -3.43 4.70 15.56
C ALA A 39 -1.94 4.41 15.27
N LEU A 40 -1.66 3.57 14.27
CA LEU A 40 -0.28 3.29 13.84
C LEU A 40 0.44 4.55 13.33
N ALA A 41 -0.25 5.37 12.53
CA ALA A 41 0.30 6.63 12.04
C ALA A 41 0.59 7.63 13.18
N ALA A 42 -0.22 7.64 14.23
CA ALA A 42 -0.01 8.49 15.42
C ALA A 42 1.11 7.96 16.31
N LEU A 43 1.20 6.63 16.48
CA LEU A 43 2.20 5.98 17.34
C LEU A 43 3.59 5.90 16.71
N MET A 44 3.70 5.95 15.38
CA MET A 44 4.99 5.91 14.70
C MET A 44 5.77 7.23 14.93
N PRO A 45 6.91 7.20 15.66
CA PRO A 45 7.74 8.38 15.85
C PRO A 45 8.39 8.79 14.52
N LYS A 46 8.47 10.10 14.28
CA LYS A 46 9.11 10.67 13.09
C LYS A 46 10.55 10.18 12.93
N GLU A 47 11.25 10.03 14.06
CA GLU A 47 12.64 9.60 14.11
C GLU A 47 12.86 8.19 13.54
N ALA A 48 11.94 7.25 13.80
CA ALA A 48 12.03 5.90 13.25
C ALA A 48 11.83 5.90 11.73
N ILE A 49 10.86 6.70 11.23
CA ILE A 49 10.59 6.80 9.81
C ILE A 49 11.78 7.46 9.09
N THR A 50 12.30 8.56 9.62
CA THR A 50 13.45 9.25 9.02
C THR A 50 14.73 8.44 9.08
N LYS A 51 14.88 7.57 10.09
CA LYS A 51 16.05 6.71 10.25
C LYS A 51 16.07 5.53 9.28
N TYR A 52 14.91 4.90 9.02
CA TYR A 52 14.83 3.68 8.19
C TYR A 52 14.31 3.93 6.77
N LEU A 53 13.36 4.83 6.61
CA LEU A 53 12.74 5.18 5.33
C LEU A 53 13.12 6.57 4.85
N GLY A 54 13.94 7.31 5.60
CA GLY A 54 14.36 8.67 5.27
C GLY A 54 15.24 8.71 4.04
N ARG A 55 15.24 9.88 3.41
CA ARG A 55 16.00 10.15 2.19
C ARG A 55 17.52 10.02 2.36
N ASN A 56 18.05 10.27 3.57
CA ASN A 56 19.47 10.15 3.88
C ASN A 56 19.88 8.71 4.22
N THR A 57 18.93 7.80 4.31
CA THR A 57 19.22 6.39 4.54
C THR A 57 19.72 5.74 3.26
N PRO A 58 20.77 4.91 3.32
CA PRO A 58 21.25 4.20 2.14
C PRO A 58 20.12 3.35 1.56
N LYS A 59 19.94 3.44 0.24
CA LYS A 59 18.87 2.77 -0.50
C LYS A 59 18.79 1.27 -0.20
N TRP A 60 19.91 0.64 0.04
CA TRP A 60 20.01 -0.79 0.40
C TRP A 60 19.28 -1.17 1.68
N ILE A 61 19.11 -0.26 2.61
CA ILE A 61 18.38 -0.49 3.88
C ILE A 61 16.93 -0.04 3.73
N SER A 62 16.69 1.09 3.08
CA SER A 62 15.36 1.71 2.97
C SER A 62 14.37 0.87 2.16
N TYR A 63 14.80 0.30 1.03
CA TYR A 63 13.92 -0.50 0.17
C TYR A 63 13.51 -1.85 0.79
N PRO A 64 14.44 -2.68 1.33
CA PRO A 64 14.03 -3.90 1.99
C PRO A 64 13.23 -3.64 3.28
N ALA A 65 13.53 -2.58 4.01
CA ALA A 65 12.73 -2.18 5.17
C ALA A 65 11.29 -1.83 4.78
N SER A 66 11.09 -1.12 3.66
CA SER A 66 9.76 -0.81 3.12
C SER A 66 9.02 -2.05 2.66
N ALA A 67 9.71 -2.96 1.97
CA ALA A 67 9.12 -4.21 1.49
C ALA A 67 8.70 -5.13 2.66
N LEU A 68 9.57 -5.27 3.67
CA LEU A 68 9.25 -6.02 4.90
C LEU A 68 8.10 -5.38 5.68
N GLY A 69 8.09 -4.05 5.79
CA GLY A 69 6.99 -3.33 6.44
C GLY A 69 5.65 -3.56 5.72
N GLY A 70 5.64 -3.50 4.40
CA GLY A 70 4.45 -3.82 3.59
C GLY A 70 3.99 -5.27 3.75
N PHE A 71 4.93 -6.22 3.82
CA PHE A 71 4.63 -7.64 4.01
C PHE A 71 4.01 -7.92 5.38
N VAL A 72 4.58 -7.34 6.45
CA VAL A 72 4.13 -7.58 7.84
C VAL A 72 2.78 -6.94 8.12
N LEU A 73 2.51 -5.76 7.57
CA LEU A 73 1.28 -5.05 7.86
C LEU A 73 0.02 -5.73 7.31
N ALA A 74 0.13 -6.56 6.26
CA ALA A 74 -0.98 -7.34 5.68
C ALA A 74 -2.27 -6.52 5.48
N VAL A 75 -2.12 -5.25 5.11
CA VAL A 75 -3.23 -4.31 4.96
C VAL A 75 -3.80 -4.31 3.55
N CYS A 76 -5.10 -4.05 3.45
CA CYS A 76 -5.75 -3.87 2.16
C CYS A 76 -5.34 -2.53 1.50
N SER A 77 -5.54 -2.42 0.20
CA SER A 77 -5.24 -1.22 -0.58
C SER A 77 -5.94 0.05 -0.06
N CYS A 78 -7.09 -0.10 0.59
CA CYS A 78 -7.83 1.02 1.16
C CYS A 78 -7.12 1.67 2.35
N THR A 79 -6.47 0.86 3.18
CA THR A 79 -5.78 1.33 4.40
C THR A 79 -4.37 1.83 4.11
N ILE A 80 -3.74 1.30 3.07
CA ILE A 80 -2.35 1.65 2.75
C ILE A 80 -2.23 3.08 2.21
N MET A 81 -3.28 3.64 1.58
CA MET A 81 -3.29 5.00 1.08
C MET A 81 -3.10 6.07 2.17
N PRO A 82 -3.90 6.11 3.25
CA PRO A 82 -3.68 7.06 4.33
C PRO A 82 -2.37 6.81 5.07
N LEU A 83 -1.93 5.56 5.17
CA LEU A 83 -0.67 5.21 5.79
C LEU A 83 0.52 5.71 4.94
N PHE A 84 0.46 5.53 3.62
CA PHE A 84 1.43 6.09 2.67
C PHE A 84 1.54 7.61 2.82
N ALA A 85 0.40 8.31 2.80
CA ALA A 85 0.37 9.76 2.96
C ALA A 85 0.97 10.21 4.30
N SER A 86 0.71 9.47 5.37
CA SER A 86 1.27 9.76 6.70
C SER A 86 2.80 9.55 6.74
N ILE A 87 3.29 8.45 6.19
CA ILE A 87 4.73 8.13 6.14
C ILE A 87 5.46 9.16 5.27
N TYR A 88 4.89 9.50 4.12
CA TYR A 88 5.46 10.49 3.21
C TYR A 88 5.51 11.90 3.83
N LYS A 89 4.43 12.34 4.49
CA LYS A 89 4.40 13.60 5.24
C LYS A 89 5.40 13.64 6.41
N LYS A 90 5.76 12.49 6.98
CA LYS A 90 6.74 12.40 8.05
C LYS A 90 8.20 12.38 7.57
N GLY A 91 8.44 12.51 6.25
CA GLY A 91 9.78 12.66 5.67
C GLY A 91 10.38 11.39 5.08
N ALA A 92 9.57 10.38 4.81
CA ALA A 92 10.05 9.23 4.04
C ALA A 92 10.34 9.65 2.59
N GLY A 93 11.36 9.05 1.99
CA GLY A 93 11.63 9.23 0.56
C GLY A 93 10.49 8.66 -0.29
N LEU A 94 10.21 9.30 -1.42
CA LEU A 94 9.14 8.89 -2.33
C LEU A 94 9.29 7.43 -2.81
N GLY A 95 10.52 7.02 -3.16
CA GLY A 95 10.79 5.66 -3.63
C GLY A 95 10.40 4.57 -2.63
N PRO A 96 10.95 4.58 -1.40
CA PRO A 96 10.56 3.64 -0.36
C PRO A 96 9.07 3.67 -0.02
N ALA A 97 8.46 4.85 0.01
CA ALA A 97 7.04 5.00 0.28
C ALA A 97 6.16 4.34 -0.81
N ILE A 98 6.53 4.49 -2.08
CA ILE A 98 5.87 3.85 -3.21
C ILE A 98 6.11 2.34 -3.20
N THR A 99 7.33 1.89 -2.92
CA THR A 99 7.61 0.44 -2.76
C THR A 99 6.71 -0.18 -1.70
N PHE A 100 6.56 0.47 -0.56
CA PHE A 100 5.64 0.07 0.50
C PHE A 100 4.18 0.00 0.01
N LEU A 101 3.75 1.00 -0.76
CA LEU A 101 2.40 1.08 -1.32
C LEU A 101 2.07 -0.09 -2.26
N PHE A 102 3.03 -0.52 -3.08
CA PHE A 102 2.84 -1.62 -4.04
C PHE A 102 3.01 -3.00 -3.41
N VAL A 103 4.01 -3.19 -2.58
CA VAL A 103 4.31 -4.49 -1.96
C VAL A 103 3.25 -4.88 -0.93
N GLY A 104 2.73 -3.94 -0.14
CA GLY A 104 1.77 -4.22 0.92
C GLY A 104 0.53 -5.01 0.46
N PRO A 105 -0.24 -4.53 -0.50
CA PRO A 105 -1.42 -5.25 -1.00
C PRO A 105 -1.08 -6.49 -1.84
N ALA A 106 0.07 -6.47 -2.52
CA ALA A 106 0.45 -7.55 -3.44
C ALA A 106 0.94 -8.81 -2.73
N VAL A 107 1.63 -8.65 -1.61
CA VAL A 107 2.36 -9.73 -0.90
C VAL A 107 1.90 -9.81 0.55
N ASN A 108 0.59 -9.93 0.79
CA ASN A 108 0.10 -10.21 2.12
C ASN A 108 -0.05 -11.72 2.37
N ILE A 109 0.07 -12.13 3.62
CA ILE A 109 0.03 -13.54 4.04
C ILE A 109 -1.28 -14.21 3.60
N LEU A 110 -2.42 -13.52 3.70
CA LEU A 110 -3.72 -14.05 3.27
C LEU A 110 -3.78 -14.29 1.76
N ALA A 111 -3.29 -13.35 0.95
CA ALA A 111 -3.28 -13.50 -0.50
C ALA A 111 -2.33 -14.63 -0.95
N ILE A 112 -1.18 -14.79 -0.29
CA ILE A 112 -0.23 -15.86 -0.57
C ILE A 112 -0.82 -17.20 -0.20
N SER A 113 -1.41 -17.34 1.00
CA SER A 113 -2.04 -18.58 1.46
C SER A 113 -3.19 -18.98 0.54
N LEU A 114 -4.05 -18.04 0.17
CA LEU A 114 -5.18 -18.30 -0.73
C LEU A 114 -4.69 -18.74 -2.12
N THR A 115 -3.67 -18.08 -2.66
CA THR A 115 -3.09 -18.43 -3.96
C THR A 115 -2.43 -19.80 -3.91
N GLY A 116 -1.70 -20.10 -2.84
CA GLY A 116 -1.02 -21.39 -2.65
C GLY A 116 -1.99 -22.56 -2.54
N VAL A 117 -3.11 -22.37 -1.85
CA VAL A 117 -4.14 -23.42 -1.70
C VAL A 117 -5.01 -23.56 -2.95
N ALA A 118 -5.36 -22.45 -3.61
CA ALA A 118 -6.29 -22.45 -4.73
C ALA A 118 -5.63 -22.83 -6.07
N ILE A 119 -4.41 -22.41 -6.31
CA ILE A 119 -3.76 -22.49 -7.63
C ILE A 119 -2.46 -23.33 -7.56
N GLY A 120 -1.74 -23.26 -6.47
CA GLY A 120 -0.48 -23.97 -6.26
C GLY A 120 0.64 -23.10 -5.70
N MET A 121 1.55 -23.74 -4.99
CA MET A 121 2.65 -23.07 -4.29
C MET A 121 3.65 -22.41 -5.26
N ASP A 122 3.83 -22.98 -6.45
CA ASP A 122 4.74 -22.43 -7.46
C ASP A 122 4.29 -21.07 -7.95
N ILE A 123 2.98 -20.89 -8.16
CA ILE A 123 2.40 -19.61 -8.58
C ILE A 123 2.42 -18.59 -7.43
N ALA A 124 2.24 -19.04 -6.19
CA ALA A 124 2.36 -18.17 -5.02
C ALA A 124 3.78 -17.64 -4.87
N LEU A 125 4.81 -18.46 -5.07
CA LEU A 125 6.21 -18.03 -5.06
C LEU A 125 6.53 -17.08 -6.22
N ALA A 126 6.07 -17.37 -7.43
CA ALA A 126 6.23 -16.49 -8.58
C ALA A 126 5.60 -15.12 -8.33
N ARG A 127 4.42 -15.07 -7.71
CA ARG A 127 3.73 -13.84 -7.31
C ARG A 127 4.56 -13.00 -6.34
N ILE A 128 5.16 -13.62 -5.32
CA ILE A 128 6.01 -12.92 -4.35
C ILE A 128 7.22 -12.28 -5.05
N ILE A 129 7.95 -13.07 -5.83
CA ILE A 129 9.15 -12.62 -6.52
C ILE A 129 8.81 -11.48 -7.49
N LEU A 130 7.78 -11.66 -8.29
CA LEU A 130 7.35 -10.68 -9.29
C LEU A 130 6.89 -9.38 -8.62
N SER A 131 6.12 -9.46 -7.55
CA SER A 131 5.64 -8.27 -6.81
C SER A 131 6.78 -7.48 -6.17
N ILE A 132 7.77 -8.16 -5.63
CA ILE A 132 8.96 -7.49 -5.08
C ILE A 132 9.77 -6.82 -6.19
N ILE A 133 10.01 -7.49 -7.31
CA ILE A 133 10.75 -6.93 -8.45
C ILE A 133 10.03 -5.70 -9.00
N PHE A 134 8.73 -5.81 -9.26
CA PHE A 134 7.93 -4.69 -9.77
C PHE A 134 7.80 -3.55 -8.74
N GLY A 135 7.56 -3.87 -7.47
CA GLY A 135 7.48 -2.86 -6.41
C GLY A 135 8.77 -2.07 -6.24
N LEU A 136 9.91 -2.76 -6.23
CA LEU A 136 11.23 -2.13 -6.21
C LEU A 136 11.52 -1.35 -7.50
N GLY A 137 11.19 -1.91 -8.66
CA GLY A 137 11.40 -1.28 -9.95
C GLY A 137 10.61 0.03 -10.08
N ILE A 138 9.33 0.01 -9.74
CA ILE A 138 8.46 1.20 -9.76
C ILE A 138 8.90 2.23 -8.71
N GLY A 139 9.25 1.79 -7.51
CA GLY A 139 9.76 2.68 -6.45
C GLY A 139 11.07 3.38 -6.86
N LEU A 140 12.01 2.65 -7.47
CA LEU A 140 13.25 3.21 -7.99
C LEU A 140 13.01 4.17 -9.15
N LEU A 141 12.14 3.79 -10.08
CA LEU A 141 11.79 4.61 -11.25
C LEU A 141 11.17 5.94 -10.81
N MET A 142 10.21 5.89 -9.89
CA MET A 142 9.56 7.07 -9.33
C MET A 142 10.55 7.95 -8.55
N ALA A 143 11.42 7.35 -7.75
CA ALA A 143 12.46 8.09 -7.05
C ALA A 143 13.45 8.77 -8.01
N TRP A 144 13.67 8.19 -9.20
CA TRP A 144 14.53 8.78 -10.21
C TRP A 144 13.85 9.93 -10.95
N ILE A 145 12.60 9.74 -11.36
CA ILE A 145 11.80 10.75 -12.10
C ILE A 145 11.53 11.98 -11.22
N PHE A 146 11.06 11.76 -9.99
CA PHE A 146 10.66 12.82 -9.07
C PHE A 146 11.76 13.24 -8.08
N ARG A 147 13.01 12.98 -8.41
CA ARG A 147 14.15 13.28 -7.54
C ARG A 147 14.24 14.75 -7.13
N LYS A 148 13.81 15.68 -7.99
CA LYS A 148 13.84 17.12 -7.72
C LYS A 148 12.69 17.54 -6.81
N ASP A 149 11.50 17.05 -7.07
CA ASP A 149 10.29 17.37 -6.27
C ASP A 149 10.36 16.75 -4.88
N ASP A 150 10.90 15.53 -4.79
CA ASP A 150 11.16 14.86 -3.52
C ASP A 150 12.20 15.62 -2.67
N ALA A 151 13.18 16.29 -3.33
CA ALA A 151 14.13 17.17 -2.66
C ALA A 151 13.48 18.42 -2.06
N ALA A 152 12.59 19.03 -2.81
CA ALA A 152 11.86 20.22 -2.37
C ALA A 152 10.92 19.88 -1.20
N HIS A 153 10.18 18.78 -1.31
CA HIS A 153 9.27 18.34 -0.25
C HIS A 153 9.99 17.97 1.06
N ALA A 154 11.18 17.37 0.96
CA ALA A 154 12.00 17.04 2.13
C ALA A 154 12.50 18.32 2.84
N LEU A 155 12.82 19.36 2.09
CA LEU A 155 13.21 20.66 2.66
C LEU A 155 12.04 21.34 3.38
N ASP A 156 10.84 21.27 2.83
CA ASP A 156 9.63 21.77 3.47
C ASP A 156 9.31 21.04 4.78
N VAL A 157 9.45 19.72 4.81
CA VAL A 157 9.19 18.90 6.01
C VAL A 157 10.23 19.14 7.10
N VAL A 158 11.49 19.39 6.73
CA VAL A 158 12.59 19.64 7.68
C VAL A 158 12.64 21.12 8.11
N GLY A 159 12.32 22.04 7.22
CA GLY A 159 12.32 23.48 7.50
C GLY A 159 11.02 24.02 8.08
N GLY A 160 9.90 23.36 7.87
CA GLY A 160 8.57 23.77 8.30
C GLY A 160 8.04 22.95 9.47
N GLY A 161 8.61 23.11 10.64
CA GLY A 161 8.03 22.62 11.90
C GLY A 161 6.82 23.45 12.33
N GLY A 162 5.94 23.83 11.44
CA GLY A 162 4.78 24.61 11.82
C GLY A 162 3.86 24.92 10.65
N ALA A 163 2.63 24.52 10.86
CA ALA A 163 1.44 25.08 10.23
C ALA A 163 1.20 24.76 8.75
N GLN A 164 0.27 23.83 8.57
CA GLN A 164 -0.80 24.17 7.64
C GLN A 164 -2.14 23.70 8.20
N PRO A 165 -3.19 24.53 7.98
CA PRO A 165 -4.48 24.45 8.63
C PRO A 165 -5.28 23.19 8.25
#